data_d5324f4f00f765c7d34f00ba02c062ec
#
_entry.id   d5324f4f00f765c7d34f00ba02c062ec
#
_cell.length_a   1.000
_cell.length_b   1.000
_cell.length_c   1.000
_cell.angle_alpha   90.00
_cell.angle_beta   90.00
_cell.angle_gamma   90.00
#
_symmetry.space_group_name_H-M   'P 1'
#
loop_
_entity.id
_entity.type
_entity.pdbx_description
1 polymer ?
#
loop_
_entity_poly.entity_id
_entity_poly.type
_entity_poly.pdbx_seq_one_letter_code
_entity_poly.pdbx_strand_id
1 'polypeptide(L)'
;MRKDCAAWNVSFRALKPLRSRGCDDVLPRLIPNLDPAALKDEPGREPFRIEPTFSPRIWGSPSLAPLYPEKTNLAEPIGEAWLTDINCRVANGPFAGKTLAEAWREMPADWRGANFAEPGDFPLLVKFIFPADKLSIQVHPDDAYASVHEKASGGRGKTEMWHVVSAKPGASLLLGLRSGVSREKFLEALQNHTLEDLFQRHFVHAGDTFFIPARTPHTIGADMMICEVQEYSDLTYRVYDYGRVDAHGKPRELHIEKALTVLNFDSTSGGKVTPRPWIKVRESAGLNHLVDCPHFSVDRLDIDRMMHMKMKKTEPGQERFSLLVVLSGEGFLTWLPPTHTQGSIPLRPGECWFIPANTFEGYTYRSNGRISLLTASVP
;
A
#
# COMPACT_ATOMS: atom_id res chain seq x y z
N MET A 1 -0.97 17.69 -24.01
CA MET A 1 -1.59 16.46 -24.50
C MET A 1 -2.31 15.83 -23.32
N ARG A 2 -3.63 15.83 -23.36
CA ARG A 2 -4.45 15.22 -22.29
C ARG A 2 -4.48 13.72 -22.56
N LYS A 3 -3.89 12.92 -21.68
CA LYS A 3 -4.10 11.46 -21.66
C LYS A 3 -5.31 11.19 -20.78
N ASP A 4 -6.29 10.54 -21.36
CA ASP A 4 -7.53 10.17 -20.70
C ASP A 4 -7.24 9.19 -19.56
N CYS A 5 -7.43 9.66 -18.33
CA CYS A 5 -7.47 8.81 -17.15
C CYS A 5 -8.70 7.90 -17.26
N ALA A 6 -8.53 6.61 -17.13
CA ALA A 6 -9.62 5.63 -17.08
C ALA A 6 -10.59 6.01 -15.95
N ALA A 7 -11.76 6.51 -16.31
CA ALA A 7 -12.73 7.04 -15.37
C ALA A 7 -13.55 5.91 -14.73
N TRP A 8 -13.48 5.80 -13.42
CA TRP A 8 -14.43 5.04 -12.62
C TRP A 8 -15.79 5.73 -12.66
N ASN A 9 -16.81 5.09 -13.22
CA ASN A 9 -18.17 5.60 -13.17
C ASN A 9 -18.90 4.96 -11.99
N VAL A 10 -19.20 5.75 -10.98
CA VAL A 10 -20.05 5.36 -9.85
C VAL A 10 -21.45 5.88 -10.10
N SER A 11 -22.40 4.99 -10.24
CA SER A 11 -23.82 5.30 -10.40
C SER A 11 -24.54 5.06 -9.08
N PHE A 12 -25.23 6.08 -8.55
CA PHE A 12 -26.01 6.02 -7.33
C PHE A 12 -27.50 6.03 -7.63
N ARG A 13 -28.23 5.03 -7.16
CA ARG A 13 -29.67 5.14 -6.96
C ARG A 13 -29.94 5.36 -5.48
N ALA A 14 -30.56 6.49 -5.17
CA ALA A 14 -31.08 6.77 -3.84
C ALA A 14 -32.26 5.82 -3.55
N LEU A 15 -32.09 4.91 -2.61
CA LEU A 15 -33.19 4.16 -2.03
C LEU A 15 -33.79 4.98 -0.89
N LYS A 16 -35.12 5.24 -0.98
CA LYS A 16 -35.90 5.82 0.11
C LYS A 16 -35.90 4.87 1.32
N PRO A 17 -36.01 5.37 2.55
CA PRO A 17 -36.04 4.51 3.73
C PRO A 17 -37.31 3.61 3.67
N LEU A 18 -37.08 2.32 3.62
CA LEU A 18 -38.11 1.31 3.74
C LEU A 18 -38.51 1.20 5.22
N ARG A 19 -39.82 1.46 5.48
CA ARG A 19 -40.47 1.09 6.74
C ARG A 19 -40.46 -0.43 6.88
N SER A 20 -40.18 -0.90 8.08
CA SER A 20 -40.18 -2.29 8.48
C SER A 20 -41.44 -3.05 8.03
N ARG A 21 -41.32 -3.95 7.09
CA ARG A 21 -42.16 -5.11 6.85
C ARG A 21 -41.28 -6.25 6.38
N GLY A 22 -41.61 -7.44 6.90
CA GLY A 22 -41.00 -8.75 6.80
C GLY A 22 -39.96 -9.00 5.68
N CYS A 23 -38.93 -9.68 6.07
CA CYS A 23 -37.90 -10.24 5.18
C CYS A 23 -38.37 -11.45 4.42
N ASP A 24 -39.26 -11.28 3.45
CA ASP A 24 -39.47 -12.28 2.40
C ASP A 24 -40.17 -11.60 1.22
N ASP A 25 -39.69 -11.91 0.02
CA ASP A 25 -40.19 -11.35 -1.25
C ASP A 25 -39.77 -9.92 -1.61
N VAL A 26 -38.65 -9.78 -2.30
CA VAL A 26 -38.49 -9.01 -3.54
C VAL A 26 -37.13 -9.33 -4.20
N LEU A 27 -37.07 -10.35 -5.02
CA LEU A 27 -36.08 -10.48 -6.09
C LEU A 27 -36.67 -9.99 -7.40
N PRO A 28 -36.17 -9.00 -8.09
CA PRO A 28 -36.60 -8.74 -9.46
C PRO A 28 -35.92 -9.75 -10.40
N ARG A 29 -36.73 -10.51 -11.08
CA ARG A 29 -36.39 -11.25 -12.30
C ARG A 29 -35.90 -10.24 -13.34
N LEU A 30 -34.71 -10.44 -13.88
CA LEU A 30 -34.24 -9.99 -15.20
C LEU A 30 -32.80 -10.41 -15.43
N ILE A 31 -32.52 -11.62 -15.88
CA ILE A 31 -31.34 -11.97 -16.69
C ILE A 31 -31.78 -13.05 -17.69
N PRO A 32 -31.54 -12.86 -19.00
CA PRO A 32 -31.81 -13.88 -20.00
C PRO A 32 -30.76 -14.99 -19.94
N ASN A 33 -31.22 -16.23 -20.12
CA ASN A 33 -30.54 -17.49 -20.37
C ASN A 33 -29.03 -17.42 -20.64
N LEU A 34 -28.25 -17.71 -19.61
CA LEU A 34 -26.87 -18.20 -19.75
C LEU A 34 -26.93 -19.73 -19.78
N ASP A 35 -26.27 -20.31 -20.73
CA ASP A 35 -26.16 -21.76 -20.88
C ASP A 35 -25.37 -22.33 -19.65
N PRO A 36 -26.01 -23.19 -18.82
CA PRO A 36 -25.36 -23.77 -17.64
C PRO A 36 -24.19 -24.68 -17.98
N ALA A 37 -24.02 -25.10 -19.23
CA ALA A 37 -22.97 -26.00 -19.69
C ALA A 37 -21.64 -25.28 -20.01
N ALA A 38 -21.63 -23.92 -20.02
CA ALA A 38 -20.43 -23.14 -20.27
C ALA A 38 -19.62 -22.81 -18.99
N LEU A 39 -20.16 -23.14 -17.82
CA LEU A 39 -19.50 -22.97 -16.53
C LEU A 39 -18.63 -24.20 -16.25
N LYS A 40 -17.43 -24.26 -16.86
CA LYS A 40 -16.36 -25.12 -16.34
C LYS A 40 -16.08 -24.68 -14.91
N ASP A 41 -15.84 -25.65 -14.02
CA ASP A 41 -15.36 -25.46 -12.63
C ASP A 41 -14.01 -24.71 -12.59
N GLU A 42 -13.99 -23.47 -13.01
CA GLU A 42 -12.85 -22.60 -12.70
C GLU A 42 -12.96 -22.22 -11.21
N PRO A 43 -11.87 -22.36 -10.45
CA PRO A 43 -11.85 -21.92 -9.06
C PRO A 43 -12.34 -20.47 -9.01
N GLY A 44 -13.36 -20.22 -8.20
CA GLY A 44 -14.02 -18.92 -8.14
C GLY A 44 -12.98 -17.82 -7.89
N ARG A 45 -13.01 -16.74 -8.66
CA ARG A 45 -12.18 -15.56 -8.48
C ARG A 45 -12.57 -14.85 -7.20
N GLU A 46 -12.03 -15.30 -6.08
CA GLU A 46 -12.33 -14.72 -4.78
C GLU A 46 -11.13 -13.95 -4.25
N PRO A 47 -11.37 -12.85 -3.52
CA PRO A 47 -10.33 -12.19 -2.78
C PRO A 47 -9.67 -13.15 -1.79
N PHE A 48 -8.35 -13.05 -1.64
CA PHE A 48 -7.65 -13.81 -0.63
C PHE A 48 -6.80 -12.89 0.24
N ARG A 49 -6.70 -13.25 1.52
CA ARG A 49 -5.92 -12.53 2.51
C ARG A 49 -4.47 -13.00 2.49
N ILE A 50 -3.57 -12.03 2.58
CA ILE A 50 -2.14 -12.27 2.74
C ILE A 50 -1.80 -12.10 4.22
N GLU A 51 -1.11 -13.08 4.81
CA GLU A 51 -0.66 -13.02 6.20
C GLU A 51 0.63 -12.22 6.30
N PRO A 52 0.69 -11.21 7.17
CA PRO A 52 1.90 -10.39 7.31
C PRO A 52 3.06 -11.18 7.90
N THR A 53 4.27 -10.88 7.47
CA THR A 53 5.51 -11.24 8.15
C THR A 53 6.02 -10.06 8.94
N PHE A 54 6.56 -10.33 10.15
CA PHE A 54 7.00 -9.29 11.08
C PHE A 54 8.52 -9.25 11.13
N SER A 55 9.08 -8.06 10.94
CA SER A 55 10.53 -7.86 10.86
C SER A 55 11.02 -7.03 12.05
N PRO A 56 11.86 -7.61 12.93
CA PRO A 56 12.52 -6.88 13.99
C PRO A 56 13.44 -5.79 13.44
N ARG A 57 13.46 -4.64 14.10
CA ARG A 57 14.35 -3.53 13.77
C ARG A 57 14.80 -2.85 15.06
N ILE A 58 16.05 -2.33 15.08
CA ILE A 58 16.62 -1.63 16.25
C ILE A 58 15.83 -0.36 16.64
N TRP A 59 15.05 0.19 15.73
CA TRP A 59 14.19 1.35 15.91
C TRP A 59 12.71 0.97 16.06
N GLY A 60 12.41 -0.34 16.12
CA GLY A 60 11.05 -0.86 16.15
C GLY A 60 10.31 -0.58 17.45
N SER A 61 9.04 -0.91 17.46
CA SER A 61 8.14 -0.75 18.60
C SER A 61 7.95 -2.07 19.37
N PRO A 62 7.85 -2.01 20.70
CA PRO A 62 7.47 -3.17 21.51
C PRO A 62 5.95 -3.47 21.44
N SER A 63 5.18 -2.63 20.74
CA SER A 63 3.74 -2.81 20.58
C SER A 63 3.30 -2.39 19.19
N LEU A 64 2.52 -3.23 18.51
CA LEU A 64 1.96 -2.96 17.18
C LEU A 64 0.46 -2.63 17.22
N ALA A 65 -0.09 -2.39 18.43
CA ALA A 65 -1.45 -1.93 18.57
C ALA A 65 -1.62 -0.50 17.98
N PRO A 66 -2.79 -0.16 17.41
CA PRO A 66 -4.02 -0.95 17.41
C PRO A 66 -4.16 -1.92 16.23
N LEU A 67 -3.22 -1.97 15.26
CA LEU A 67 -3.37 -2.83 14.08
C LEU A 67 -3.27 -4.32 14.44
N TYR A 68 -2.35 -4.66 15.34
CA TYR A 68 -2.11 -6.04 15.80
C TYR A 68 -2.14 -6.06 17.33
N PRO A 69 -3.34 -6.07 17.94
CA PRO A 69 -3.50 -5.94 19.40
C PRO A 69 -2.92 -7.10 20.18
N GLU A 70 -2.75 -8.26 19.55
CA GLU A 70 -2.10 -9.43 20.13
C GLU A 70 -0.56 -9.29 20.21
N LYS A 71 0.01 -8.33 19.50
CA LYS A 71 1.46 -8.06 19.46
C LYS A 71 1.80 -6.84 20.33
N THR A 72 1.80 -7.09 21.64
CA THR A 72 2.16 -6.08 22.65
C THR A 72 3.16 -6.67 23.64
N ASN A 73 3.94 -5.81 24.29
CA ASN A 73 4.99 -6.22 25.22
C ASN A 73 6.01 -7.17 24.58
N LEU A 74 6.36 -6.92 23.33
CA LEU A 74 7.32 -7.72 22.59
C LEU A 74 8.72 -7.59 23.18
N ALA A 75 9.37 -8.73 23.44
CA ALA A 75 10.75 -8.77 23.95
C ALA A 75 11.74 -8.25 22.87
N GLU A 76 11.46 -8.54 21.60
CA GLU A 76 12.19 -8.02 20.46
C GLU A 76 11.31 -7.01 19.71
N PRO A 77 11.71 -5.73 19.63
CA PRO A 77 10.94 -4.70 18.97
C PRO A 77 10.75 -4.99 17.47
N ILE A 78 9.51 -4.87 16.98
CA ILE A 78 9.18 -5.02 15.57
C ILE A 78 9.10 -3.64 14.93
N GLY A 79 9.85 -3.46 13.86
CA GLY A 79 9.83 -2.21 13.08
C GLY A 79 8.85 -2.25 11.93
N GLU A 80 8.65 -3.40 11.31
CA GLU A 80 7.87 -3.53 10.09
C GLU A 80 6.98 -4.76 10.10
N ALA A 81 5.74 -4.61 9.59
CA ALA A 81 4.89 -5.70 9.16
C ALA A 81 4.83 -5.68 7.63
N TRP A 82 5.40 -6.67 6.99
CA TRP A 82 5.41 -6.80 5.54
C TRP A 82 4.16 -7.53 5.09
N LEU A 83 3.34 -6.86 4.30
CA LEU A 83 2.01 -7.35 3.90
C LEU A 83 2.05 -8.12 2.58
N THR A 84 3.01 -7.82 1.71
CA THR A 84 3.12 -8.41 0.37
C THR A 84 4.55 -8.85 0.03
N ASP A 85 5.33 -9.25 1.04
CA ASP A 85 6.56 -9.97 0.77
C ASP A 85 6.27 -11.30 0.07
N ILE A 86 7.15 -11.71 -0.85
CA ILE A 86 6.97 -12.95 -1.62
C ILE A 86 6.88 -14.20 -0.77
N ASN A 87 7.39 -14.16 0.48
CA ASN A 87 7.32 -15.26 1.45
C ASN A 87 6.08 -15.19 2.36
N CYS A 88 5.30 -14.10 2.31
CA CYS A 88 4.02 -14.01 2.99
C CYS A 88 3.09 -15.14 2.53
N ARG A 89 2.35 -15.75 3.48
CA ARG A 89 1.45 -16.85 3.14
C ARG A 89 0.06 -16.34 2.79
N VAL A 90 -0.57 -17.04 1.86
CA VAL A 90 -1.97 -16.86 1.52
C VAL A 90 -2.82 -17.59 2.56
N ALA A 91 -3.74 -16.88 3.22
CA ALA A 91 -4.54 -17.39 4.34
C ALA A 91 -5.78 -18.20 3.90
N ASN A 92 -6.33 -17.93 2.72
CA ASN A 92 -7.59 -18.51 2.27
C ASN A 92 -7.68 -18.58 0.73
N GLY A 93 -8.78 -19.16 0.23
CA GLY A 93 -9.03 -19.29 -1.21
C GLY A 93 -8.19 -20.38 -1.87
N PRO A 94 -8.12 -20.40 -3.23
CA PRO A 94 -7.51 -21.50 -3.98
C PRO A 94 -6.00 -21.61 -3.77
N PHE A 95 -5.35 -20.59 -3.24
CA PHE A 95 -3.91 -20.56 -2.96
C PHE A 95 -3.57 -20.67 -1.48
N ALA A 96 -4.54 -21.04 -0.62
CA ALA A 96 -4.33 -21.13 0.82
C ALA A 96 -3.11 -21.97 1.18
N GLY A 97 -2.26 -21.47 2.09
CA GLY A 97 -1.02 -22.11 2.55
C GLY A 97 0.19 -21.92 1.63
N LYS A 98 0.02 -21.45 0.39
CA LYS A 98 1.15 -21.10 -0.50
C LYS A 98 1.76 -19.78 -0.09
N THR A 99 3.01 -19.56 -0.48
CA THR A 99 3.63 -18.23 -0.44
C THR A 99 3.03 -17.33 -1.51
N LEU A 100 3.12 -16.02 -1.32
CA LEU A 100 2.67 -15.06 -2.34
C LEU A 100 3.38 -15.27 -3.68
N ALA A 101 4.69 -15.62 -3.65
CA ALA A 101 5.44 -15.95 -4.87
C ALA A 101 4.87 -17.17 -5.61
N GLU A 102 4.51 -18.22 -4.89
CA GLU A 102 3.91 -19.42 -5.47
C GLU A 102 2.52 -19.11 -6.03
N ALA A 103 1.69 -18.43 -5.23
CA ALA A 103 0.35 -18.02 -5.65
C ALA A 103 0.40 -17.13 -6.91
N TRP A 104 1.32 -16.17 -6.97
CA TRP A 104 1.49 -15.25 -8.09
C TRP A 104 1.87 -15.99 -9.39
N ARG A 105 2.76 -16.99 -9.32
CA ARG A 105 3.16 -17.78 -10.50
C ARG A 105 2.05 -18.69 -10.99
N GLU A 106 1.31 -19.33 -10.09
CA GLU A 106 0.25 -20.26 -10.43
C GLU A 106 -1.09 -19.59 -10.79
N MET A 107 -1.25 -18.34 -10.40
CA MET A 107 -2.46 -17.56 -10.63
C MET A 107 -2.71 -17.38 -12.13
N PRO A 108 -3.95 -17.56 -12.63
CA PRO A 108 -4.31 -17.27 -14.00
C PRO A 108 -3.93 -15.84 -14.41
N ALA A 109 -3.50 -15.65 -15.66
CA ALA A 109 -3.06 -14.35 -16.16
C ALA A 109 -4.15 -13.27 -16.03
N ASP A 110 -5.39 -13.62 -16.26
CA ASP A 110 -6.55 -12.73 -16.18
C ASP A 110 -6.91 -12.31 -14.74
N TRP A 111 -6.36 -13.02 -13.72
CA TRP A 111 -6.45 -12.58 -12.31
C TRP A 111 -5.38 -11.54 -11.96
N ARG A 112 -4.20 -11.63 -12.61
CA ARG A 112 -3.12 -10.67 -12.42
C ARG A 112 -3.40 -9.35 -13.14
N GLY A 113 -4.17 -9.41 -14.22
CA GLY A 113 -4.48 -8.26 -15.07
C GLY A 113 -3.57 -8.12 -16.28
N ALA A 114 -3.92 -7.20 -17.16
CA ALA A 114 -3.33 -7.06 -18.49
C ALA A 114 -1.81 -6.84 -18.50
N ASN A 115 -1.27 -6.13 -17.51
CA ASN A 115 0.15 -5.83 -17.42
C ASN A 115 1.01 -7.02 -16.97
N PHE A 116 0.39 -8.12 -16.55
CA PHE A 116 1.04 -9.30 -15.98
C PHE A 116 0.59 -10.59 -16.66
N ALA A 117 0.47 -10.55 -17.99
CA ALA A 117 0.17 -11.75 -18.79
C ALA A 117 1.18 -12.87 -18.48
N GLU A 118 2.46 -12.53 -18.40
CA GLU A 118 3.51 -13.42 -17.88
C GLU A 118 3.75 -13.13 -16.39
N PRO A 119 3.96 -14.18 -15.57
CA PRO A 119 4.03 -14.03 -14.13
C PRO A 119 5.42 -13.60 -13.63
N GLY A 120 5.97 -12.52 -14.12
CA GLY A 120 7.22 -11.97 -13.60
C GLY A 120 7.25 -11.90 -12.07
N ASP A 121 8.17 -11.15 -11.46
CA ASP A 121 8.16 -10.97 -10.02
C ASP A 121 6.95 -10.17 -9.57
N PHE A 122 6.50 -10.40 -8.33
CA PHE A 122 5.43 -9.62 -7.72
C PHE A 122 5.83 -8.13 -7.70
N PRO A 123 4.95 -7.21 -8.10
CA PRO A 123 5.38 -5.84 -8.42
C PRO A 123 5.47 -4.88 -7.23
N LEU A 124 4.74 -5.11 -6.14
CA LEU A 124 4.56 -4.15 -5.05
C LEU A 124 4.95 -4.74 -3.70
N LEU A 125 5.66 -3.97 -2.89
CA LEU A 125 5.86 -4.27 -1.48
C LEU A 125 5.10 -3.27 -0.63
N VAL A 126 4.16 -3.77 0.17
CA VAL A 126 3.35 -2.98 1.10
C VAL A 126 3.74 -3.34 2.52
N LYS A 127 3.92 -2.34 3.37
CA LYS A 127 4.34 -2.52 4.76
C LYS A 127 3.57 -1.59 5.70
N PHE A 128 3.43 -2.02 6.95
CA PHE A 128 3.27 -1.09 8.06
C PHE A 128 4.60 -0.89 8.77
N ILE A 129 4.91 0.36 9.12
CA ILE A 129 6.13 0.77 9.81
C ILE A 129 5.75 1.33 11.18
N PHE A 130 6.45 0.83 12.23
CA PHE A 130 6.20 1.13 13.64
C PHE A 130 7.45 1.72 14.31
N PRO A 131 7.81 2.97 14.04
CA PRO A 131 9.03 3.57 14.57
C PRO A 131 8.83 4.06 16.01
N ALA A 132 9.48 3.39 16.96
CA ALA A 132 9.67 3.90 18.33
C ALA A 132 10.86 4.85 18.43
N ASP A 133 11.82 4.73 17.50
CA ASP A 133 12.92 5.66 17.25
C ASP A 133 12.99 5.99 15.76
N LYS A 134 13.72 7.03 15.40
CA LYS A 134 13.88 7.45 14.00
C LYS A 134 14.63 6.41 13.16
N LEU A 135 14.24 6.24 11.91
CA LEU A 135 14.96 5.42 10.95
C LEU A 135 16.29 6.09 10.57
N SER A 136 17.17 5.36 9.89
CA SER A 136 18.37 5.96 9.28
C SER A 136 18.00 6.98 8.21
N ILE A 137 18.84 7.99 8.00
CA ILE A 137 18.79 8.79 6.78
C ILE A 137 19.27 7.90 5.63
N GLN A 138 18.46 7.80 4.59
CA GLN A 138 18.63 6.86 3.48
C GLN A 138 18.18 7.46 2.15
N VAL A 139 18.59 6.81 1.07
CA VAL A 139 18.15 7.09 -0.29
C VAL A 139 18.08 5.78 -1.07
N HIS A 140 17.17 5.71 -2.03
CA HIS A 140 16.99 4.56 -2.90
C HIS A 140 17.36 4.89 -4.34
N PRO A 141 17.98 3.97 -5.10
CA PRO A 141 18.21 4.17 -6.52
C PRO A 141 16.91 4.11 -7.33
N ASP A 142 16.92 4.64 -8.54
CA ASP A 142 15.91 4.39 -9.55
C ASP A 142 16.16 3.08 -10.31
N ASP A 143 15.18 2.64 -11.11
CA ASP A 143 15.27 1.42 -11.92
C ASP A 143 16.46 1.46 -12.89
N ALA A 144 16.73 2.61 -13.50
CA ALA A 144 17.81 2.76 -14.46
C ALA A 144 19.18 2.44 -13.82
N TYR A 145 19.42 2.94 -12.60
CA TYR A 145 20.63 2.64 -11.86
C TYR A 145 20.65 1.19 -11.33
N ALA A 146 19.54 0.76 -10.70
CA ALA A 146 19.46 -0.55 -10.05
C ALA A 146 19.60 -1.71 -11.04
N SER A 147 19.02 -1.60 -12.23
CA SER A 147 19.13 -2.63 -13.28
C SER A 147 20.56 -2.88 -13.78
N VAL A 148 21.44 -1.92 -13.59
CA VAL A 148 22.88 -2.04 -13.98
C VAL A 148 23.73 -2.46 -12.78
N HIS A 149 23.55 -1.82 -11.62
CA HIS A 149 24.47 -1.89 -10.49
C HIS A 149 24.04 -2.82 -9.35
N GLU A 150 22.73 -3.17 -9.29
CA GLU A 150 22.15 -3.96 -8.20
C GLU A 150 21.40 -5.22 -8.69
N LYS A 151 21.89 -5.84 -9.74
CA LYS A 151 21.29 -7.06 -10.33
C LYS A 151 21.14 -8.20 -9.33
N ALA A 152 22.10 -8.36 -8.43
CA ALA A 152 22.06 -9.38 -7.39
C ALA A 152 20.93 -9.15 -6.36
N SER A 153 20.46 -7.90 -6.22
CA SER A 153 19.36 -7.49 -5.36
C SER A 153 18.04 -7.33 -6.12
N GLY A 154 17.92 -7.95 -7.29
CA GLY A 154 16.71 -7.90 -8.13
C GLY A 154 16.69 -6.76 -9.16
N GLY A 155 17.65 -5.83 -9.13
CA GLY A 155 17.83 -4.78 -10.14
C GLY A 155 16.69 -3.76 -10.25
N ARG A 156 15.90 -3.59 -9.20
CA ARG A 156 14.75 -2.66 -9.15
C ARG A 156 15.05 -1.45 -8.28
N GLY A 157 14.56 -0.30 -8.71
CA GLY A 157 14.52 0.92 -7.94
C GLY A 157 13.55 0.84 -6.77
N LYS A 158 13.42 1.94 -6.03
CA LYS A 158 12.48 2.03 -4.93
C LYS A 158 11.85 3.41 -4.87
N THR A 159 10.82 3.61 -5.67
CA THR A 159 9.86 4.70 -5.52
C THR A 159 8.81 4.27 -4.51
N GLU A 160 8.43 5.14 -3.58
CA GLU A 160 7.54 4.81 -2.50
C GLU A 160 6.56 5.93 -2.17
N MET A 161 5.51 5.59 -1.45
CA MET A 161 4.62 6.54 -0.80
C MET A 161 4.35 6.11 0.63
N TRP A 162 4.15 7.09 1.50
CA TRP A 162 3.79 6.89 2.89
C TRP A 162 2.43 7.49 3.21
N HIS A 163 1.57 6.71 3.82
CA HIS A 163 0.33 7.18 4.42
C HIS A 163 0.44 7.10 5.94
N VAL A 164 0.29 8.22 6.61
CA VAL A 164 0.36 8.30 8.09
C VAL A 164 -0.95 7.77 8.67
N VAL A 165 -0.91 6.58 9.25
CA VAL A 165 -2.07 5.94 9.89
C VAL A 165 -2.37 6.61 11.23
N SER A 166 -1.32 6.87 12.01
CA SER A 166 -1.39 7.61 13.26
C SER A 166 -0.09 8.35 13.54
N ALA A 167 -0.15 9.42 14.31
CA ALA A 167 1.01 10.18 14.76
C ALA A 167 0.73 10.85 16.10
N LYS A 168 1.73 10.86 17.00
CA LYS A 168 1.67 11.66 18.23
C LYS A 168 1.95 13.15 17.92
N PRO A 169 1.50 14.08 18.75
CA PRO A 169 1.85 15.49 18.60
C PRO A 169 3.37 15.69 18.52
N GLY A 170 3.84 16.43 17.52
CA GLY A 170 5.26 16.71 17.30
C GLY A 170 6.00 15.67 16.46
N ALA A 171 5.38 14.54 16.10
CA ALA A 171 5.96 13.58 15.18
C ALA A 171 6.31 14.25 13.84
N SER A 172 7.47 13.90 13.28
CA SER A 172 7.94 14.52 12.05
C SER A 172 8.81 13.56 11.24
N LEU A 173 8.90 13.80 9.94
CA LEU A 173 9.82 13.13 9.03
C LEU A 173 10.69 14.14 8.28
N LEU A 174 11.79 13.67 7.73
CA LEU A 174 12.65 14.45 6.85
C LEU A 174 12.51 13.90 5.43
N LEU A 175 12.23 14.79 4.48
CA LEU A 175 12.02 14.39 3.09
C LEU A 175 12.55 15.45 2.13
N GLY A 176 13.58 15.05 1.36
CA GLY A 176 14.24 15.93 0.41
C GLY A 176 15.17 16.96 1.06
N LEU A 177 16.10 17.46 0.30
CA LEU A 177 17.05 18.48 0.75
C LEU A 177 16.42 19.87 0.65
N ARG A 178 16.93 20.79 1.47
CA ARG A 178 16.63 22.21 1.33
C ARG A 178 17.30 22.74 0.05
N SER A 179 16.72 23.79 -0.51
CA SER A 179 17.29 24.44 -1.70
C SER A 179 18.73 24.91 -1.47
N GLY A 180 19.60 24.71 -2.46
CA GLY A 180 21.01 25.14 -2.43
C GLY A 180 21.94 24.26 -1.59
N VAL A 181 21.53 23.05 -1.23
CA VAL A 181 22.43 22.03 -0.67
C VAL A 181 23.23 21.42 -1.81
N SER A 182 24.57 21.61 -1.76
CA SER A 182 25.50 20.96 -2.68
C SER A 182 26.03 19.65 -2.10
N ARG A 183 26.70 18.85 -2.95
CA ARG A 183 27.38 17.62 -2.54
C ARG A 183 28.42 17.89 -1.44
N GLU A 184 29.18 18.99 -1.56
CA GLU A 184 30.23 19.38 -0.59
C GLU A 184 29.60 19.70 0.77
N LYS A 185 28.52 20.50 0.79
CA LYS A 185 27.78 20.82 2.03
C LYS A 185 27.19 19.57 2.66
N PHE A 186 26.71 18.63 1.84
CA PHE A 186 26.19 17.37 2.35
C PHE A 186 27.25 16.53 3.03
N LEU A 187 28.43 16.41 2.42
CA LEU A 187 29.58 15.70 3.00
C LEU A 187 30.11 16.38 4.28
N GLU A 188 30.21 17.70 4.29
CA GLU A 188 30.59 18.47 5.47
C GLU A 188 29.61 18.24 6.63
N ALA A 189 28.28 18.32 6.36
CA ALA A 189 27.28 18.09 7.37
C ALA A 189 27.28 16.62 7.87
N LEU A 190 27.57 15.66 7.01
CA LEU A 190 27.71 14.26 7.39
C LEU A 190 28.90 14.08 8.37
N GLN A 191 30.05 14.69 8.08
CA GLN A 191 31.24 14.66 8.95
C GLN A 191 31.00 15.33 10.30
N ASN A 192 30.24 16.44 10.29
CA ASN A 192 29.95 17.22 11.49
C ASN A 192 28.70 16.70 12.26
N HIS A 193 28.08 15.60 11.82
CA HIS A 193 26.85 15.04 12.41
C HIS A 193 25.64 16.01 12.43
N THR A 194 25.59 16.95 11.48
CA THR A 194 24.53 17.97 11.33
C THR A 194 23.65 17.71 10.09
N LEU A 195 23.66 16.48 9.57
CA LEU A 195 23.02 16.15 8.29
C LEU A 195 21.52 16.45 8.27
N GLU A 196 20.81 16.28 9.41
CA GLU A 196 19.36 16.60 9.51
C GLU A 196 19.05 18.06 9.19
N ASP A 197 19.97 19.00 9.43
CA ASP A 197 19.75 20.44 9.20
C ASP A 197 19.64 20.79 7.71
N LEU A 198 20.09 19.88 6.84
CA LEU A 198 19.99 20.06 5.39
C LEU A 198 18.66 19.63 4.79
N PHE A 199 17.80 18.98 5.58
CA PHE A 199 16.54 18.42 5.11
C PHE A 199 15.35 19.35 5.31
N GLN A 200 14.31 19.12 4.50
CA GLN A 200 12.99 19.66 4.77
C GLN A 200 12.31 18.79 5.83
N ARG A 201 11.91 19.42 6.95
CA ARG A 201 11.21 18.75 8.04
C ARG A 201 9.71 18.94 7.87
N HIS A 202 8.97 17.84 7.94
CA HIS A 202 7.51 17.82 7.86
C HIS A 202 6.94 17.31 9.18
N PHE A 203 6.21 18.14 9.90
CA PHE A 203 5.36 17.67 11.00
C PHE A 203 4.16 16.94 10.41
N VAL A 204 3.81 15.80 10.99
CA VAL A 204 2.82 14.89 10.41
C VAL A 204 1.62 14.69 11.32
N HIS A 205 0.48 14.42 10.69
CA HIS A 205 -0.79 14.08 11.34
C HIS A 205 -1.38 12.83 10.68
N ALA A 206 -2.23 12.11 11.41
CA ALA A 206 -2.98 11.00 10.83
C ALA A 206 -3.74 11.45 9.57
N GLY A 207 -3.61 10.67 8.50
CA GLY A 207 -4.20 10.96 7.20
C GLY A 207 -3.29 11.71 6.23
N ASP A 208 -2.16 12.23 6.66
CA ASP A 208 -1.16 12.81 5.77
C ASP A 208 -0.58 11.75 4.84
N THR A 209 -0.28 12.15 3.63
CA THR A 209 0.35 11.28 2.62
C THR A 209 1.55 11.98 2.02
N PHE A 210 2.62 11.22 1.77
CA PHE A 210 3.85 11.70 1.16
C PHE A 210 4.22 10.81 -0.02
N PHE A 211 4.69 11.41 -1.11
CA PHE A 211 5.25 10.72 -2.25
C PHE A 211 6.76 10.90 -2.26
N ILE A 212 7.49 9.80 -2.36
CA ILE A 212 8.96 9.74 -2.29
C ILE A 212 9.48 9.08 -3.57
N PRO A 213 9.74 9.86 -4.63
CA PRO A 213 10.42 9.33 -5.80
C PRO A 213 11.78 8.75 -5.43
N ALA A 214 12.21 7.72 -6.13
CA ALA A 214 13.58 7.22 -6.04
C ALA A 214 14.59 8.40 -6.11
N ARG A 215 15.78 8.24 -5.51
CA ARG A 215 16.85 9.23 -5.42
C ARG A 215 16.60 10.42 -4.47
N THR A 216 15.43 10.44 -3.80
CA THR A 216 15.10 11.46 -2.80
C THR A 216 15.57 11.00 -1.43
N PRO A 217 16.48 11.72 -0.75
CA PRO A 217 16.93 11.34 0.60
C PRO A 217 15.84 11.65 1.62
N HIS A 218 15.70 10.73 2.60
CA HIS A 218 14.62 10.81 3.58
C HIS A 218 14.91 10.03 4.85
N THR A 219 14.10 10.27 5.88
CA THR A 219 13.97 9.43 7.07
C THR A 219 12.63 9.63 7.75
N ILE A 220 12.12 8.56 8.35
CA ILE A 220 10.92 8.58 9.19
C ILE A 220 11.35 8.81 10.64
N GLY A 221 10.71 9.77 11.32
CA GLY A 221 10.91 10.00 12.74
C GLY A 221 10.13 9.01 13.60
N ALA A 222 10.27 9.12 14.91
CA ALA A 222 9.55 8.30 15.88
C ALA A 222 8.07 8.71 16.03
N ASP A 223 7.33 7.93 16.82
CA ASP A 223 6.00 8.28 17.33
C ASP A 223 4.91 8.40 16.27
N MET A 224 5.00 7.63 15.22
CA MET A 224 3.98 7.51 14.18
C MET A 224 3.83 6.07 13.72
N MET A 225 2.77 5.80 12.97
CA MET A 225 2.53 4.56 12.26
C MET A 225 2.27 4.89 10.80
N ILE A 226 2.97 4.23 9.90
CA ILE A 226 2.90 4.49 8.47
C ILE A 226 2.48 3.21 7.73
N CYS A 227 1.60 3.37 6.74
CA CYS A 227 1.43 2.39 5.68
C CYS A 227 2.27 2.85 4.48
N GLU A 228 3.24 2.03 4.09
CA GLU A 228 4.13 2.27 2.96
C GLU A 228 3.69 1.41 1.78
N VAL A 229 3.59 2.01 0.60
CA VAL A 229 3.43 1.31 -0.69
C VAL A 229 4.63 1.67 -1.56
N GLN A 230 5.32 0.67 -2.08
CA GLN A 230 6.56 0.85 -2.85
C GLN A 230 6.68 -0.16 -3.99
N GLU A 231 7.57 0.12 -4.94
CA GLU A 231 8.09 -0.89 -5.85
C GLU A 231 8.62 -2.08 -5.05
N TYR A 232 8.56 -3.30 -5.62
CA TYR A 232 9.06 -4.49 -4.93
C TYR A 232 10.60 -4.48 -4.88
N SER A 233 11.13 -3.77 -3.91
CA SER A 233 12.56 -3.64 -3.63
C SER A 233 12.78 -3.34 -2.16
N ASP A 234 13.77 -3.98 -1.54
CA ASP A 234 14.23 -3.63 -0.16
C ASP A 234 15.62 -2.97 -0.21
N LEU A 235 16.02 -2.49 -1.38
CA LEU A 235 17.33 -1.87 -1.61
C LEU A 235 17.41 -0.51 -0.93
N THR A 236 18.32 -0.37 0.03
CA THR A 236 18.48 0.85 0.84
C THR A 236 19.94 1.26 0.91
N TYR A 237 20.25 2.48 0.48
CA TYR A 237 21.55 3.11 0.71
C TYR A 237 21.47 3.98 1.96
N ARG A 238 21.99 3.44 3.06
CA ARG A 238 22.01 4.11 4.35
C ARG A 238 23.16 5.12 4.38
N VAL A 239 22.83 6.37 4.67
CA VAL A 239 23.79 7.47 4.71
C VAL A 239 24.24 7.77 6.14
N TYR A 240 23.28 7.79 7.08
CA TYR A 240 23.56 8.14 8.47
C TYR A 240 22.63 7.37 9.41
N ASP A 241 23.20 6.76 10.43
CA ASP A 241 22.48 5.91 11.37
C ASP A 241 22.64 6.31 12.84
N TYR A 242 23.01 7.55 13.09
CA TYR A 242 23.08 8.13 14.44
C TYR A 242 24.08 7.42 15.39
N GLY A 243 25.04 6.67 14.85
CA GLY A 243 25.97 5.88 15.65
C GLY A 243 25.35 4.68 16.37
N ARG A 244 24.14 4.28 15.99
CA ARG A 244 23.44 3.14 16.62
C ARG A 244 24.14 1.81 16.32
N VAL A 245 24.00 0.91 17.29
CA VAL A 245 24.48 -0.47 17.18
C VAL A 245 23.33 -1.45 17.45
N ASP A 246 23.44 -2.66 16.95
CA ASP A 246 22.51 -3.75 17.27
C ASP A 246 22.76 -4.31 18.69
N ALA A 247 22.00 -5.34 19.06
CA ALA A 247 22.12 -6.02 20.36
C ALA A 247 23.51 -6.66 20.61
N HIS A 248 24.32 -6.81 19.56
CA HIS A 248 25.69 -7.35 19.63
C HIS A 248 26.75 -6.27 19.59
N GLY A 249 26.36 -4.98 19.65
CA GLY A 249 27.29 -3.84 19.58
C GLY A 249 27.82 -3.54 18.17
N LYS A 250 27.23 -4.13 17.12
CA LYS A 250 27.67 -3.93 15.73
C LYS A 250 26.86 -2.81 15.07
N PRO A 251 27.52 -1.78 14.48
CA PRO A 251 26.84 -0.76 13.70
C PRO A 251 26.31 -1.34 12.38
N ARG A 252 25.20 -0.79 11.88
CA ARG A 252 24.72 -1.12 10.55
C ARG A 252 25.63 -0.51 9.47
N GLU A 253 25.76 -1.21 8.37
CA GLU A 253 26.56 -0.75 7.23
C GLU A 253 26.02 0.57 6.66
N LEU A 254 26.94 1.49 6.35
CA LEU A 254 26.66 2.74 5.64
C LEU A 254 27.11 2.60 4.17
N HIS A 255 26.31 3.15 3.26
CA HIS A 255 26.50 3.04 1.81
C HIS A 255 26.77 4.43 1.20
N ILE A 256 27.65 5.21 1.79
CA ILE A 256 27.83 6.65 1.50
C ILE A 256 28.12 6.90 0.02
N GLU A 257 29.10 6.18 -0.56
CA GLU A 257 29.49 6.38 -1.96
C GLU A 257 28.35 6.03 -2.93
N LYS A 258 27.65 4.91 -2.70
CA LYS A 258 26.48 4.52 -3.49
C LYS A 258 25.37 5.57 -3.35
N ALA A 259 25.11 6.03 -2.13
CA ALA A 259 24.10 7.05 -1.88
C ALA A 259 24.41 8.35 -2.62
N LEU A 260 25.65 8.83 -2.53
CA LEU A 260 26.10 10.06 -3.22
C LEU A 260 26.02 9.97 -4.75
N THR A 261 26.08 8.76 -5.30
CA THR A 261 25.94 8.52 -6.75
C THR A 261 24.48 8.65 -7.21
N VAL A 262 23.55 8.21 -6.38
CA VAL A 262 22.12 8.24 -6.75
C VAL A 262 21.38 9.46 -6.23
N LEU A 263 21.90 10.15 -5.23
CA LEU A 263 21.28 11.30 -4.60
C LEU A 263 20.99 12.41 -5.62
N ASN A 264 19.76 12.90 -5.64
CA ASN A 264 19.40 14.07 -6.44
C ASN A 264 19.52 15.34 -5.59
N PHE A 265 20.53 16.17 -5.88
CA PHE A 265 20.76 17.45 -5.21
C PHE A 265 19.95 18.59 -5.80
N ASP A 266 19.47 18.47 -7.05
CA ASP A 266 18.87 19.57 -7.79
C ASP A 266 17.34 19.59 -7.69
N SER A 267 16.74 18.54 -7.15
CA SER A 267 15.28 18.36 -7.20
C SER A 267 14.65 18.29 -5.80
N THR A 268 13.59 19.06 -5.64
CA THR A 268 12.61 18.92 -4.55
C THR A 268 11.45 18.02 -4.98
N SER A 269 11.69 17.04 -5.86
CA SER A 269 10.67 16.11 -6.31
C SER A 269 10.13 15.28 -5.16
N GLY A 270 8.80 15.07 -5.13
CA GLY A 270 8.13 14.43 -4.01
C GLY A 270 7.64 15.42 -2.95
N GLY A 271 7.20 14.90 -1.82
CA GLY A 271 6.69 15.69 -0.70
C GLY A 271 5.29 15.33 -0.28
N LYS A 272 4.68 16.20 0.54
CA LYS A 272 3.31 16.02 1.03
C LYS A 272 2.31 16.10 -0.11
N VAL A 273 1.49 15.07 -0.22
CA VAL A 273 0.45 14.95 -1.25
C VAL A 273 -0.80 15.71 -0.81
N THR A 274 -1.40 16.45 -1.73
CA THR A 274 -2.76 16.98 -1.56
C THR A 274 -3.73 15.97 -2.16
N PRO A 275 -4.54 15.27 -1.33
CA PRO A 275 -5.49 14.29 -1.83
C PRO A 275 -6.48 14.93 -2.81
N ARG A 276 -6.74 14.25 -3.92
CA ARG A 276 -7.75 14.70 -4.91
C ARG A 276 -9.03 13.91 -4.69
N PRO A 277 -10.14 14.55 -4.26
CA PRO A 277 -11.39 13.84 -4.11
C PRO A 277 -11.90 13.39 -5.50
N TRP A 278 -12.05 12.07 -5.67
CA TRP A 278 -12.65 11.51 -6.88
C TRP A 278 -14.17 11.65 -6.84
N ILE A 279 -14.74 11.40 -5.66
CA ILE A 279 -16.18 11.41 -5.45
C ILE A 279 -16.46 11.86 -4.02
N LYS A 280 -17.18 12.96 -3.87
CA LYS A 280 -17.88 13.25 -2.62
C LYS A 280 -19.18 12.44 -2.63
N VAL A 281 -19.16 11.28 -2.01
CA VAL A 281 -20.36 10.51 -1.77
C VAL A 281 -20.92 10.93 -0.43
N ARG A 282 -21.81 11.90 -0.41
CA ARG A 282 -22.52 12.35 0.83
C ARG A 282 -21.64 12.28 2.09
N GLU A 283 -22.09 12.75 3.21
CA GLU A 283 -21.36 12.86 4.49
C GLU A 283 -20.81 11.52 5.06
N SER A 284 -21.10 10.36 4.41
CA SER A 284 -20.82 9.02 4.94
C SER A 284 -19.74 8.23 4.20
N ALA A 285 -19.16 8.73 3.11
CA ALA A 285 -18.09 8.04 2.41
C ALA A 285 -17.29 8.99 1.51
N GLY A 286 -15.99 8.78 1.42
CA GLY A 286 -15.08 9.52 0.55
C GLY A 286 -14.10 8.60 -0.15
N LEU A 287 -13.90 8.81 -1.46
CA LEU A 287 -12.82 8.23 -2.23
C LEU A 287 -11.86 9.35 -2.61
N ASN A 288 -10.61 9.24 -2.21
CA ASN A 288 -9.57 10.20 -2.48
C ASN A 288 -8.42 9.53 -3.22
N HIS A 289 -8.05 10.09 -4.35
CA HIS A 289 -6.85 9.71 -5.05
C HIS A 289 -5.64 10.33 -4.36
N LEU A 290 -4.66 9.50 -4.03
CA LEU A 290 -3.45 9.93 -3.33
C LEU A 290 -2.26 10.06 -4.26
N VAL A 291 -1.85 8.98 -4.91
CA VAL A 291 -0.64 8.94 -5.75
C VAL A 291 -0.94 8.18 -7.03
N ASP A 292 -0.40 8.70 -8.12
CA ASP A 292 -0.36 8.03 -9.42
C ASP A 292 1.02 8.24 -10.03
N CYS A 293 1.75 7.14 -10.22
CA CYS A 293 3.09 7.13 -10.80
C CYS A 293 3.26 5.90 -11.71
N PRO A 294 4.34 5.76 -12.45
CA PRO A 294 4.54 4.61 -13.34
C PRO A 294 4.53 3.24 -12.64
N HIS A 295 4.79 3.20 -11.34
CA HIS A 295 4.97 1.97 -10.58
C HIS A 295 3.72 1.54 -9.80
N PHE A 296 2.93 2.52 -9.33
CA PHE A 296 1.69 2.25 -8.59
C PHE A 296 0.71 3.43 -8.63
N SER A 297 -0.56 3.09 -8.42
CA SER A 297 -1.65 4.04 -8.17
C SER A 297 -2.31 3.69 -6.84
N VAL A 298 -2.52 4.69 -5.97
CA VAL A 298 -3.06 4.49 -4.62
C VAL A 298 -4.22 5.42 -4.36
N ASP A 299 -5.33 4.83 -3.91
CA ASP A 299 -6.53 5.53 -3.46
C ASP A 299 -6.80 5.25 -1.97
N ARG A 300 -7.45 6.21 -1.31
CA ARG A 300 -7.96 6.07 0.05
C ARG A 300 -9.48 6.10 0.05
N LEU A 301 -10.07 5.13 0.74
CA LEU A 301 -11.51 5.03 0.97
C LEU A 301 -11.78 5.20 2.46
N ASP A 302 -12.63 6.18 2.79
CA ASP A 302 -13.19 6.36 4.14
C ASP A 302 -14.69 6.11 4.08
N ILE A 303 -15.20 5.17 4.87
CA ILE A 303 -16.58 4.70 4.80
C ILE A 303 -17.16 4.67 6.21
N ASP A 304 -18.24 5.42 6.47
CA ASP A 304 -18.86 5.47 7.79
C ASP A 304 -19.94 4.42 8.00
N ARG A 305 -20.58 3.93 6.94
CA ARG A 305 -21.63 2.89 7.03
C ARG A 305 -21.62 1.94 5.85
N MET A 306 -21.86 2.45 4.67
CA MET A 306 -21.95 1.64 3.46
C MET A 306 -21.57 2.44 2.22
N MET A 307 -20.76 1.83 1.38
CA MET A 307 -20.43 2.32 0.04
C MET A 307 -20.67 1.22 -0.97
N HIS A 308 -21.51 1.48 -1.95
CA HIS A 308 -21.69 0.60 -3.09
C HIS A 308 -20.90 1.13 -4.28
N MET A 309 -20.03 0.30 -4.82
CA MET A 309 -19.25 0.62 -6.01
C MET A 309 -19.67 -0.32 -7.14
N LYS A 310 -20.17 0.26 -8.22
CA LYS A 310 -20.38 -0.47 -9.47
C LYS A 310 -19.10 -0.36 -10.28
N MET A 311 -18.49 -1.49 -10.56
CA MET A 311 -17.34 -1.50 -11.47
C MET A 311 -17.82 -1.18 -12.88
N LYS A 312 -17.20 -0.18 -13.51
CA LYS A 312 -17.33 -0.03 -14.95
C LYS A 312 -16.66 -1.24 -15.58
N LYS A 313 -17.30 -1.85 -16.56
CA LYS A 313 -16.63 -2.89 -17.36
C LYS A 313 -15.32 -2.30 -17.86
N THR A 314 -14.22 -2.88 -17.42
CA THR A 314 -12.87 -2.41 -17.77
C THR A 314 -12.70 -2.64 -19.28
N GLU A 315 -12.16 -1.66 -19.98
CA GLU A 315 -11.81 -1.85 -21.38
C GLU A 315 -10.78 -2.97 -21.50
N PRO A 316 -10.86 -3.83 -22.52
CA PRO A 316 -9.90 -4.89 -22.70
C PRO A 316 -8.46 -4.35 -22.69
N GLY A 317 -7.59 -4.97 -21.91
CA GLY A 317 -6.20 -4.54 -21.72
C GLY A 317 -5.98 -3.49 -20.60
N GLN A 318 -7.01 -3.17 -19.84
CA GLN A 318 -6.92 -2.27 -18.68
C GLN A 318 -7.26 -2.95 -17.35
N GLU A 319 -7.44 -4.26 -17.38
CA GLU A 319 -7.74 -5.05 -16.19
C GLU A 319 -6.54 -5.04 -15.24
N ARG A 320 -6.80 -4.84 -13.95
CA ARG A 320 -5.78 -4.75 -12.91
C ARG A 320 -6.23 -5.45 -11.65
N PHE A 321 -5.30 -6.16 -11.01
CA PHE A 321 -5.50 -6.55 -9.63
C PHE A 321 -5.38 -5.32 -8.72
N SER A 322 -5.87 -5.44 -7.50
CA SER A 322 -5.62 -4.44 -6.47
C SER A 322 -5.31 -5.10 -5.12
N LEU A 323 -4.51 -4.41 -4.34
CA LEU A 323 -4.27 -4.71 -2.93
C LEU A 323 -5.18 -3.82 -2.11
N LEU A 324 -5.96 -4.42 -1.20
CA LEU A 324 -6.81 -3.71 -0.26
C LEU A 324 -6.19 -3.82 1.13
N VAL A 325 -5.80 -2.69 1.70
CA VAL A 325 -5.17 -2.61 3.03
C VAL A 325 -6.13 -1.93 4.00
N VAL A 326 -6.40 -2.56 5.13
CA VAL A 326 -7.29 -2.01 6.16
C VAL A 326 -6.46 -1.21 7.16
N LEU A 327 -6.63 0.12 7.17
CA LEU A 327 -5.89 1.03 8.03
C LEU A 327 -6.51 1.14 9.43
N SER A 328 -7.84 1.17 9.51
CA SER A 328 -8.57 1.30 10.77
C SER A 328 -10.04 0.92 10.59
N GLY A 329 -10.70 0.57 11.69
CA GLY A 329 -12.10 0.18 11.70
C GLY A 329 -12.35 -1.24 11.19
N GLU A 330 -13.58 -1.71 11.30
CA GLU A 330 -14.00 -3.05 10.91
C GLU A 330 -15.19 -3.00 9.99
N GLY A 331 -15.32 -3.99 9.12
CA GLY A 331 -16.43 -4.07 8.18
C GLY A 331 -16.44 -5.35 7.36
N PHE A 332 -17.13 -5.27 6.24
CA PHE A 332 -17.24 -6.35 5.26
C PHE A 332 -17.12 -5.80 3.84
N LEU A 333 -16.43 -6.55 3.00
CA LEU A 333 -16.51 -6.42 1.55
C LEU A 333 -17.42 -7.52 1.03
N THR A 334 -18.47 -7.15 0.33
CA THR A 334 -19.45 -8.07 -0.28
C THR A 334 -19.46 -7.85 -1.78
N TRP A 335 -19.48 -8.93 -2.56
CA TRP A 335 -19.51 -8.87 -4.03
C TRP A 335 -20.49 -9.87 -4.61
N LEU A 336 -20.89 -9.60 -5.85
CA LEU A 336 -21.67 -10.54 -6.68
C LEU A 336 -20.73 -11.01 -7.79
N PRO A 337 -20.28 -12.27 -7.75
CA PRO A 337 -19.56 -12.86 -8.87
C PRO A 337 -20.53 -13.09 -10.05
N PRO A 338 -20.01 -13.26 -11.26
CA PRO A 338 -20.83 -13.60 -12.44
C PRO A 338 -21.68 -14.87 -12.27
N THR A 339 -21.30 -15.75 -11.33
CA THR A 339 -21.96 -17.02 -11.03
C THR A 339 -23.13 -16.94 -10.04
N HIS A 340 -23.58 -15.73 -9.68
CA HIS A 340 -24.74 -15.47 -8.81
C HIS A 340 -24.64 -15.89 -7.33
N THR A 341 -23.51 -16.39 -6.86
CA THR A 341 -23.30 -16.62 -5.42
C THR A 341 -22.66 -15.40 -4.78
N GLN A 342 -23.37 -14.74 -3.88
CA GLN A 342 -22.86 -13.60 -3.14
C GLN A 342 -21.67 -14.03 -2.27
N GLY A 343 -20.49 -13.43 -2.50
CA GLY A 343 -19.35 -13.58 -1.62
C GLY A 343 -19.26 -12.45 -0.59
N SER A 344 -18.65 -12.73 0.56
CA SER A 344 -18.40 -11.73 1.61
C SER A 344 -17.14 -12.09 2.39
N ILE A 345 -16.30 -11.10 2.66
CA ILE A 345 -15.14 -11.22 3.54
C ILE A 345 -15.22 -10.17 4.65
N PRO A 346 -14.83 -10.54 5.89
CA PRO A 346 -14.61 -9.56 6.94
C PRO A 346 -13.35 -8.75 6.67
N LEU A 347 -13.35 -7.49 7.05
CA LEU A 347 -12.22 -6.57 6.97
C LEU A 347 -11.86 -6.13 8.39
N ARG A 348 -10.59 -6.31 8.78
CA ARG A 348 -10.05 -5.93 10.09
C ARG A 348 -8.77 -5.13 9.95
N PRO A 349 -8.47 -4.22 10.89
CA PRO A 349 -7.24 -3.44 10.86
C PRO A 349 -6.00 -4.31 10.70
N GLY A 350 -5.04 -3.85 9.90
CA GLY A 350 -3.79 -4.55 9.64
C GLY A 350 -3.85 -5.61 8.54
N GLU A 351 -5.05 -5.97 8.05
CA GLU A 351 -5.18 -6.96 6.98
C GLU A 351 -4.85 -6.38 5.60
N CYS A 352 -4.25 -7.24 4.76
CA CYS A 352 -4.05 -7.01 3.33
C CYS A 352 -4.75 -8.11 2.54
N TRP A 353 -5.57 -7.70 1.57
CA TRP A 353 -6.31 -8.57 0.68
C TRP A 353 -5.88 -8.37 -0.76
N PHE A 354 -5.60 -9.45 -1.44
CA PHE A 354 -5.43 -9.45 -2.90
C PHE A 354 -6.80 -9.57 -3.55
N ILE A 355 -7.14 -8.60 -4.38
CA ILE A 355 -8.37 -8.58 -5.17
C ILE A 355 -7.99 -8.87 -6.63
N PRO A 356 -8.32 -10.06 -7.17
CA PRO A 356 -7.98 -10.38 -8.55
C PRO A 356 -8.61 -9.41 -9.55
N ALA A 357 -7.97 -9.20 -10.68
CA ALA A 357 -8.55 -8.42 -11.77
C ALA A 357 -9.87 -9.06 -12.25
N ASN A 358 -10.80 -8.23 -12.71
CA ASN A 358 -12.10 -8.67 -13.24
C ASN A 358 -12.97 -9.54 -12.29
N THR A 359 -12.74 -9.44 -10.99
CA THR A 359 -13.44 -10.29 -10.01
C THR A 359 -14.92 -9.93 -9.90
N PHE A 360 -15.30 -8.66 -10.12
CA PHE A 360 -16.63 -8.18 -9.78
C PHE A 360 -17.25 -7.28 -10.84
N GLU A 361 -18.56 -7.40 -11.03
CA GLU A 361 -19.38 -6.36 -11.68
C GLU A 361 -19.67 -5.19 -10.72
N GLY A 362 -19.52 -5.43 -9.41
CA GLY A 362 -19.68 -4.43 -8.36
C GLY A 362 -19.47 -5.04 -7.00
N TYR A 363 -19.16 -4.18 -6.04
CA TYR A 363 -18.99 -4.59 -4.65
C TYR A 363 -19.51 -3.53 -3.69
N THR A 364 -19.80 -3.98 -2.46
CA THR A 364 -20.31 -3.12 -1.40
C THR A 364 -19.43 -3.25 -0.18
N TYR A 365 -18.91 -2.13 0.29
CA TYR A 365 -18.33 -2.03 1.62
C TYR A 365 -19.44 -1.73 2.64
N ARG A 366 -19.41 -2.45 3.76
CA ARG A 366 -20.25 -2.18 4.94
C ARG A 366 -19.35 -2.08 6.16
N SER A 367 -19.56 -1.09 6.99
CA SER A 367 -18.80 -0.91 8.22
C SER A 367 -19.73 -0.81 9.44
N ASN A 368 -19.23 -1.21 10.58
CA ASN A 368 -19.88 -1.08 11.89
C ASN A 368 -19.51 0.26 12.59
N GLY A 369 -19.23 1.27 11.81
CA GLY A 369 -18.72 2.58 12.21
C GLY A 369 -17.89 3.13 11.05
N ARG A 370 -16.80 3.82 11.34
CA ARG A 370 -15.90 4.29 10.29
C ARG A 370 -14.82 3.25 10.00
N ILE A 371 -14.64 2.91 8.74
CA ILE A 371 -13.50 2.12 8.25
C ILE A 371 -12.69 2.96 7.27
N SER A 372 -11.36 2.87 7.36
CA SER A 372 -10.43 3.51 6.44
C SER A 372 -9.57 2.46 5.75
N LEU A 373 -9.49 2.54 4.43
CA LEU A 373 -8.83 1.56 3.57
C LEU A 373 -7.88 2.28 2.60
N LEU A 374 -6.78 1.61 2.22
CA LEU A 374 -6.04 1.95 1.00
C LEU A 374 -6.28 0.88 -0.06
N THR A 375 -6.36 1.30 -1.31
CA THR A 375 -6.25 0.40 -2.46
C THR A 375 -5.03 0.77 -3.27
N ALA A 376 -4.20 -0.22 -3.58
CA ALA A 376 -3.02 -0.04 -4.42
C ALA A 376 -3.11 -0.97 -5.64
N SER A 377 -2.77 -0.44 -6.80
CA SER A 377 -2.72 -1.18 -8.07
C SER A 377 -1.51 -0.75 -8.89
N VAL A 378 -1.16 -1.52 -9.92
CA VAL A 378 -0.12 -1.15 -10.88
C VAL A 378 -0.79 -0.57 -12.13
N PRO A 379 -0.38 0.61 -12.60
CA PRO A 379 -0.94 1.31 -13.76
C PRO A 379 -0.86 0.56 -15.07
#